data_47087f899690c86d9efe23020fc1b6ee
#
_entry.id   47087f899690c86d9efe23020fc1b6ee
#
_cell.length_a   1.000
_cell.length_b   1.000
_cell.length_c   1.000
_cell.angle_alpha   90.00
_cell.angle_beta   90.00
_cell.angle_gamma   90.00
#
_symmetry.space_group_name_H-M   'P 1'
#
loop_
_entity.id
_entity.type
_entity.pdbx_description
1 polymer ?
#
loop_
_entity_poly.entity_id
_entity_poly.type
_entity_poly.pdbx_seq_one_letter_code
_entity_poly.pdbx_strand_id
1 'polypeptide(L)'
;MTATTTVTTTVTTTDDRAAAPPPPAAPSLWRRIPARVRIMVWVVLLMVGVLTLVNVITWQALRSGVDDRIDSALTQEHDEFSRFFKSEAPETRQHFSSVDAALRTYVVGQYPDDNEIIFGHVDDAPGAQVPTGRVRQYPEPLYDVSADEELREEILGSPAARGEVDTPAGVLRWHKARLNLANASADNPGGWFVIGYFVEAERADVNRTIGTLGLVSAVGLVIAGAAAWWVSGRILAPIRLVRQTAAQISEEDLTRRIDVPGNDDVAALAEQFNAMLDRLEESFSAQRRFVDDAGHELRTPITIVRGHLELMGDDPEERREVVRLVTDELDRMARIVDDLLLLAKAERPDFVQPRTVWLAELTGDIDAKVRALADRNWRLEHVGEGAVHVDPQRITQAMVQLASNAAQHTGPGDTISIGSAMTEDGGAVLWVGDTGPGVPEADRERIFERFSRGSGTRNRSGAGLGLAIVRAIVEAHHGRVELRSVPGRGAEFSLVLPPTHPDRAKERM
;
A
#
# COMPACT_ATOMS: atom_id res chain seq x y z
N MET A 1 44.65 55.16 -51.82
CA MET A 1 45.10 53.99 -51.05
C MET A 1 44.13 53.84 -49.90
N THR A 2 43.06 53.06 -50.08
CA THR A 2 42.05 52.81 -49.09
C THR A 2 42.07 51.28 -48.84
N ALA A 3 42.44 50.91 -47.62
CA ALA A 3 42.53 49.53 -47.21
C ALA A 3 41.14 49.07 -46.74
N THR A 4 40.59 48.04 -47.36
CA THR A 4 39.34 47.38 -47.00
C THR A 4 39.68 46.23 -46.07
N THR A 5 39.21 46.32 -44.78
CA THR A 5 39.38 45.26 -43.80
C THR A 5 38.16 44.34 -43.88
N THR A 6 38.38 43.09 -44.32
CA THR A 6 37.35 42.05 -44.36
C THR A 6 37.30 41.35 -42.99
N VAL A 7 36.17 41.46 -42.29
CA VAL A 7 35.90 40.74 -41.03
C VAL A 7 35.29 39.38 -41.41
N THR A 8 36.02 38.31 -41.17
CA THR A 8 35.55 36.93 -41.32
C THR A 8 34.91 36.50 -40.00
N THR A 9 33.57 36.40 -39.99
CA THR A 9 32.80 35.85 -38.85
C THR A 9 32.77 34.33 -38.96
N THR A 10 33.52 33.66 -38.10
CA THR A 10 33.48 32.19 -37.94
C THR A 10 32.24 31.85 -37.11
N VAL A 11 31.23 31.27 -37.73
CA VAL A 11 30.04 30.70 -37.04
C VAL A 11 30.43 29.32 -36.54
N THR A 12 30.67 29.19 -35.25
CA THR A 12 30.84 27.90 -34.57
C THR A 12 29.44 27.31 -34.31
N THR A 13 29.00 26.38 -35.15
CA THR A 13 27.81 25.57 -34.90
C THR A 13 28.14 24.54 -33.83
N THR A 14 27.75 24.80 -32.60
CA THR A 14 27.67 23.79 -31.52
C THR A 14 26.52 22.84 -31.84
N ASP A 15 26.88 21.63 -32.29
CA ASP A 15 25.97 20.51 -32.53
C ASP A 15 25.53 19.96 -31.17
N ASP A 16 24.49 20.58 -30.57
CA ASP A 16 23.88 20.16 -29.31
C ASP A 16 22.87 19.03 -29.64
N ARG A 17 23.38 17.88 -30.05
CA ARG A 17 22.61 16.64 -30.10
C ARG A 17 22.41 16.18 -28.66
N ALA A 18 21.33 16.65 -28.05
CA ALA A 18 20.81 16.05 -26.85
C ALA A 18 20.69 14.52 -27.05
N ALA A 19 21.54 13.76 -26.35
CA ALA A 19 21.53 12.31 -26.37
C ALA A 19 20.10 11.85 -25.97
N ALA A 20 19.48 11.06 -26.85
CA ALA A 20 18.18 10.46 -26.55
C ALA A 20 18.27 9.68 -25.25
N PRO A 21 17.26 9.76 -24.35
CA PRO A 21 17.28 9.02 -23.10
C PRO A 21 17.43 7.52 -23.40
N PRO A 22 18.25 6.79 -22.61
CA PRO A 22 18.46 5.37 -22.82
C PRO A 22 17.10 4.65 -22.81
N PRO A 23 16.92 3.62 -23.67
CA PRO A 23 15.67 2.87 -23.69
C PRO A 23 15.40 2.29 -22.31
N PRO A 24 14.13 2.26 -21.85
CA PRO A 24 13.78 1.71 -20.55
C PRO A 24 14.30 0.27 -20.47
N ALA A 25 15.06 -0.03 -19.42
CA ALA A 25 15.60 -1.37 -19.17
C ALA A 25 14.46 -2.39 -19.27
N ALA A 26 14.69 -3.46 -20.06
CA ALA A 26 13.69 -4.52 -20.24
C ALA A 26 13.25 -5.02 -18.87
N PRO A 27 11.93 -5.12 -18.60
CA PRO A 27 11.43 -5.53 -17.30
C PRO A 27 11.98 -6.92 -16.98
N SER A 28 12.67 -7.05 -15.84
CA SER A 28 13.23 -8.31 -15.37
C SER A 28 12.13 -9.38 -15.41
N LEU A 29 12.47 -10.61 -15.78
CA LEU A 29 11.55 -11.76 -15.86
C LEU A 29 10.67 -11.89 -14.59
N TRP A 30 11.21 -11.51 -13.43
CA TRP A 30 10.51 -11.46 -12.14
C TRP A 30 9.30 -10.51 -12.09
N ARG A 31 9.28 -9.43 -12.87
CA ARG A 31 8.13 -8.51 -12.94
C ARG A 31 6.96 -9.07 -13.75
N ARG A 32 7.19 -10.10 -14.58
CA ARG A 32 6.14 -10.77 -15.36
C ARG A 32 5.41 -11.85 -14.57
N ILE A 33 5.97 -12.28 -13.44
CA ILE A 33 5.39 -13.33 -12.58
C ILE A 33 4.25 -12.73 -11.74
N PRO A 34 3.06 -13.37 -11.71
CA PRO A 34 1.95 -12.92 -10.87
C PRO A 34 2.37 -12.79 -9.41
N ALA A 35 1.87 -11.77 -8.71
CA ALA A 35 2.20 -11.50 -7.30
C ALA A 35 1.93 -12.72 -6.40
N ARG A 36 0.87 -13.49 -6.68
CA ARG A 36 0.53 -14.73 -5.99
C ARG A 36 1.66 -15.76 -6.01
N VAL A 37 2.27 -15.97 -7.19
CA VAL A 37 3.38 -16.92 -7.35
C VAL A 37 4.63 -16.40 -6.65
N ARG A 38 4.89 -15.12 -6.74
CA ARG A 38 6.05 -14.49 -6.07
C ARG A 38 6.00 -14.64 -4.56
N ILE A 39 4.82 -14.37 -3.94
CA ILE A 39 4.63 -14.54 -2.50
C ILE A 39 4.83 -16.01 -2.11
N MET A 40 4.22 -16.95 -2.85
CA MET A 40 4.36 -18.38 -2.61
C MET A 40 5.85 -18.81 -2.68
N VAL A 41 6.58 -18.39 -3.72
CA VAL A 41 8.00 -18.72 -3.89
C VAL A 41 8.84 -18.21 -2.71
N TRP A 42 8.62 -16.98 -2.26
CA TRP A 42 9.34 -16.43 -1.12
C TRP A 42 9.04 -17.17 0.18
N VAL A 43 7.79 -17.52 0.45
CA VAL A 43 7.40 -18.29 1.64
C VAL A 43 8.02 -19.67 1.60
N VAL A 44 7.97 -20.36 0.46
CA VAL A 44 8.56 -21.69 0.29
C VAL A 44 10.07 -21.63 0.45
N LEU A 45 10.78 -20.68 -0.16
CA LEU A 45 12.22 -20.51 -0.03
C LEU A 45 12.65 -20.26 1.43
N LEU A 46 11.92 -19.38 2.12
CA LEU A 46 12.18 -19.13 3.55
C LEU A 46 12.01 -20.39 4.37
N MET A 47 10.92 -21.14 4.18
CA MET A 47 10.68 -22.39 4.90
C MET A 47 11.72 -23.46 4.59
N VAL A 48 12.10 -23.62 3.33
CA VAL A 48 13.20 -24.54 2.95
C VAL A 48 14.48 -24.16 3.68
N GLY A 49 14.84 -22.88 3.70
CA GLY A 49 16.02 -22.41 4.42
C GLY A 49 15.99 -22.75 5.91
N VAL A 50 14.88 -22.44 6.58
CA VAL A 50 14.70 -22.71 8.02
C VAL A 50 14.72 -24.21 8.32
N LEU A 51 13.95 -25.02 7.57
CA LEU A 51 13.88 -26.47 7.79
C LEU A 51 15.23 -27.14 7.50
N THR A 52 15.94 -26.72 6.46
CA THR A 52 17.28 -27.23 6.17
C THR A 52 18.24 -26.90 7.31
N LEU A 53 18.23 -25.67 7.82
CA LEU A 53 19.05 -25.24 8.93
C LEU A 53 18.78 -26.09 10.20
N VAL A 54 17.49 -26.27 10.54
CA VAL A 54 17.09 -27.11 11.70
C VAL A 54 17.56 -28.54 11.52
N ASN A 55 17.36 -29.14 10.33
CA ASN A 55 17.82 -30.51 10.07
C ASN A 55 19.34 -30.65 10.20
N VAL A 56 20.10 -29.68 9.65
CA VAL A 56 21.57 -29.70 9.73
C VAL A 56 22.06 -29.58 11.18
N ILE A 57 21.50 -28.62 11.94
CA ILE A 57 21.86 -28.43 13.35
C ILE A 57 21.52 -29.68 14.16
N THR A 58 20.33 -30.26 13.98
CA THR A 58 19.89 -31.46 14.68
C THR A 58 20.80 -32.66 14.34
N TRP A 59 21.10 -32.85 13.05
CA TRP A 59 22.02 -33.91 12.61
C TRP A 59 23.40 -33.75 13.25
N GLN A 60 23.97 -32.55 13.26
CA GLN A 60 25.28 -32.29 13.87
C GLN A 60 25.27 -32.52 15.38
N ALA A 61 24.22 -32.05 16.08
CA ALA A 61 24.07 -32.22 17.52
C ALA A 61 23.91 -33.72 17.91
N LEU A 62 23.10 -34.48 17.17
CA LEU A 62 22.92 -35.92 17.44
C LEU A 62 24.20 -36.69 17.15
N ARG A 63 24.89 -36.38 16.05
CA ARG A 63 26.13 -37.04 15.68
C ARG A 63 27.23 -36.79 16.69
N SER A 64 27.47 -35.55 17.11
CA SER A 64 28.46 -35.24 18.15
C SER A 64 28.10 -35.90 19.49
N GLY A 65 26.81 -35.95 19.84
CA GLY A 65 26.36 -36.61 21.06
C GLY A 65 26.58 -38.11 21.07
N VAL A 66 26.52 -38.80 19.93
CA VAL A 66 26.91 -40.21 19.80
C VAL A 66 28.43 -40.40 19.98
N ASP A 67 29.23 -39.59 19.27
CA ASP A 67 30.68 -39.67 19.35
C ASP A 67 31.17 -39.41 20.80
N ASP A 68 30.62 -38.38 21.49
CA ASP A 68 30.94 -38.08 22.89
C ASP A 68 30.54 -39.22 23.86
N ARG A 69 29.40 -39.88 23.60
CA ARG A 69 28.91 -40.99 24.40
C ARG A 69 29.81 -42.22 24.26
N ILE A 70 30.21 -42.58 23.03
CA ILE A 70 31.12 -43.68 22.76
C ILE A 70 32.47 -43.44 23.43
N ASP A 71 33.06 -42.23 23.28
CA ASP A 71 34.35 -41.92 23.90
C ASP A 71 34.29 -41.95 25.44
N SER A 72 33.16 -41.50 26.00
CA SER A 72 32.93 -41.56 27.45
C SER A 72 32.77 -43.00 27.94
N ALA A 73 32.00 -43.83 27.23
CA ALA A 73 31.82 -45.24 27.57
C ALA A 73 33.15 -46.02 27.51
N LEU A 74 33.89 -45.85 26.39
CA LEU A 74 35.22 -46.48 26.27
C LEU A 74 36.18 -46.08 27.38
N THR A 75 36.17 -44.83 27.81
CA THR A 75 37.03 -44.35 28.90
C THR A 75 36.56 -44.88 30.23
N GLN A 76 35.28 -44.91 30.49
CA GLN A 76 34.69 -45.42 31.73
C GLN A 76 35.04 -46.92 31.93
N GLU A 77 34.77 -47.73 30.92
CA GLU A 77 35.02 -49.14 30.96
C GLU A 77 36.56 -49.46 31.13
N HIS A 78 37.39 -48.70 30.42
CA HIS A 78 38.82 -48.76 30.57
C HIS A 78 39.26 -48.47 32.02
N ASP A 79 38.71 -47.44 32.64
CA ASP A 79 39.03 -47.03 34.01
C ASP A 79 38.44 -48.02 35.02
N GLU A 80 37.28 -48.62 34.74
CA GLU A 80 36.66 -49.66 35.57
C GLU A 80 37.49 -50.92 35.58
N PHE A 81 37.89 -51.38 34.39
CA PHE A 81 38.83 -52.50 34.28
C PHE A 81 40.15 -52.19 34.96
N SER A 82 40.76 -51.05 34.81
CA SER A 82 42.01 -50.65 35.43
C SER A 82 41.96 -50.68 36.97
N ARG A 83 40.80 -50.24 37.53
CA ARG A 83 40.53 -50.34 38.98
C ARG A 83 40.38 -51.79 39.43
N PHE A 84 39.58 -52.58 38.68
CA PHE A 84 39.44 -54.04 38.96
C PHE A 84 40.74 -54.76 38.95
N PHE A 85 41.59 -54.54 37.93
CA PHE A 85 42.91 -55.22 37.83
C PHE A 85 43.86 -54.89 38.98
N LYS A 86 43.75 -53.72 39.59
CA LYS A 86 44.53 -53.28 40.75
C LYS A 86 43.93 -53.74 42.07
N SER A 87 42.75 -54.28 42.10
CA SER A 87 42.05 -54.74 43.28
C SER A 87 42.46 -56.20 43.63
N GLU A 88 41.96 -56.68 44.76
CA GLU A 88 42.14 -58.14 45.15
C GLU A 88 41.12 -58.98 44.37
N ALA A 89 41.48 -60.15 43.97
CA ALA A 89 40.63 -61.13 43.31
C ALA A 89 39.42 -61.48 44.21
N PRO A 90 38.19 -61.43 43.72
CA PRO A 90 36.96 -61.59 44.51
C PRO A 90 36.91 -62.95 45.28
N GLU A 91 37.48 -64.04 44.70
CA GLU A 91 37.42 -65.36 45.25
C GLU A 91 38.50 -65.62 46.29
N THR A 92 39.70 -65.06 46.10
CA THR A 92 40.84 -65.39 46.93
C THR A 92 41.27 -64.33 47.94
N ARG A 93 40.72 -63.09 47.77
CA ARG A 93 41.13 -61.85 48.50
C ARG A 93 42.65 -61.59 48.40
N GLN A 94 43.28 -62.05 47.33
CA GLN A 94 44.70 -61.84 47.00
C GLN A 94 44.82 -61.19 45.63
N HIS A 95 45.95 -60.58 45.32
CA HIS A 95 46.17 -60.02 43.96
C HIS A 95 46.16 -61.17 42.93
N PHE A 96 45.65 -60.84 41.72
CA PHE A 96 45.57 -61.85 40.67
C PHE A 96 46.94 -62.57 40.44
N SER A 97 46.88 -63.87 40.34
CA SER A 97 48.08 -64.70 40.15
C SER A 97 48.58 -64.68 38.69
N SER A 98 47.70 -64.45 37.73
CA SER A 98 48.01 -64.32 36.30
C SER A 98 47.08 -63.28 35.57
N VAL A 99 47.59 -62.78 34.46
CA VAL A 99 46.81 -61.87 33.58
C VAL A 99 45.59 -62.59 33.01
N ASP A 100 45.72 -63.88 32.63
CA ASP A 100 44.63 -64.71 32.13
C ASP A 100 43.49 -64.84 33.15
N ALA A 101 43.83 -65.11 34.44
CA ALA A 101 42.81 -65.21 35.48
C ALA A 101 42.05 -63.87 35.67
N ALA A 102 42.72 -62.71 35.62
CA ALA A 102 42.13 -61.43 35.76
C ALA A 102 41.20 -61.12 34.56
N LEU A 103 41.67 -61.37 33.33
CA LEU A 103 40.91 -61.17 32.12
C LEU A 103 39.63 -62.03 32.07
N ARG A 104 39.74 -63.32 32.40
CA ARG A 104 38.56 -64.22 32.43
C ARG A 104 37.53 -63.77 33.45
N THR A 105 37.97 -63.44 34.65
CA THR A 105 37.08 -63.04 35.72
C THR A 105 36.31 -61.75 35.34
N TYR A 106 37.00 -60.81 34.70
CA TYR A 106 36.33 -59.55 34.29
C TYR A 106 35.44 -59.75 33.09
N VAL A 107 35.97 -60.26 31.95
CA VAL A 107 35.23 -60.35 30.69
C VAL A 107 34.00 -61.27 30.78
N VAL A 108 34.12 -62.41 31.51
CA VAL A 108 32.96 -63.30 31.71
C VAL A 108 31.93 -62.71 32.66
N GLY A 109 32.35 -61.82 33.56
CA GLY A 109 31.46 -61.13 34.48
C GLY A 109 30.76 -59.90 33.90
N GLN A 110 31.14 -59.46 32.71
CA GLN A 110 30.54 -58.27 32.03
C GLN A 110 29.35 -58.66 31.16
N TYR A 111 28.37 -57.71 31.02
CA TYR A 111 27.25 -57.79 30.10
C TYR A 111 27.35 -56.58 29.14
N PRO A 112 28.14 -56.72 28.07
CA PRO A 112 28.31 -55.62 27.11
C PRO A 112 27.02 -55.26 26.41
N ASP A 113 26.92 -54.01 26.00
CA ASP A 113 25.83 -53.53 25.15
C ASP A 113 25.86 -54.21 23.77
N ASP A 114 24.72 -54.14 23.00
CA ASP A 114 24.59 -54.81 21.69
C ASP A 114 25.65 -54.38 20.67
N ASN A 115 26.18 -53.17 20.79
CA ASN A 115 27.19 -52.60 19.89
C ASN A 115 28.59 -52.57 20.48
N GLU A 116 28.79 -53.22 21.63
CA GLU A 116 30.03 -53.22 22.36
C GLU A 116 30.77 -54.57 22.19
N ILE A 117 32.09 -54.50 22.08
CA ILE A 117 32.97 -55.68 22.13
C ILE A 117 33.99 -55.52 23.22
N ILE A 118 34.13 -56.57 24.06
CA ILE A 118 35.13 -56.64 25.08
C ILE A 118 35.90 -57.97 24.89
N PHE A 119 37.21 -57.91 24.78
CA PHE A 119 38.02 -59.11 24.76
C PHE A 119 39.39 -58.93 25.44
N GLY A 120 39.93 -60.02 25.89
CA GLY A 120 41.28 -60.11 26.44
C GLY A 120 42.20 -60.94 25.55
N HIS A 121 43.43 -60.49 25.45
CA HIS A 121 44.49 -61.26 24.78
C HIS A 121 45.69 -61.38 25.71
N VAL A 122 46.17 -62.65 25.94
CA VAL A 122 47.36 -62.96 26.71
C VAL A 122 48.48 -63.19 25.73
N ASP A 123 49.68 -62.59 25.98
CA ASP A 123 50.82 -62.75 25.10
C ASP A 123 51.24 -64.22 25.07
N ASP A 124 51.78 -64.70 23.95
CA ASP A 124 52.26 -66.09 23.81
C ASP A 124 53.45 -66.34 24.67
N ALA A 125 53.41 -67.42 25.45
CA ALA A 125 54.57 -67.87 26.18
C ALA A 125 55.58 -68.48 25.20
N PRO A 126 56.90 -68.20 25.33
CA PRO A 126 57.89 -68.77 24.46
C PRO A 126 57.84 -70.33 24.55
N GLY A 127 57.40 -70.98 23.46
CA GLY A 127 57.28 -72.43 23.38
C GLY A 127 55.83 -72.98 23.51
N ALA A 128 54.81 -72.19 23.65
CA ALA A 128 53.43 -72.64 23.66
C ALA A 128 53.00 -73.08 22.26
N GLN A 129 52.54 -74.34 22.10
CA GLN A 129 52.06 -74.92 20.85
C GLN A 129 50.59 -74.55 20.50
N VAL A 130 49.92 -73.78 21.37
CA VAL A 130 48.53 -73.33 21.19
C VAL A 130 48.43 -71.88 21.64
N PRO A 131 47.83 -71.01 20.89
CA PRO A 131 47.59 -69.62 21.33
C PRO A 131 46.81 -69.62 22.64
N THR A 132 47.44 -69.17 23.71
CA THR A 132 46.86 -69.15 25.04
C THR A 132 45.82 -67.97 25.09
N GLY A 133 44.61 -68.33 25.00
CA GLY A 133 43.55 -67.71 25.73
C GLY A 133 42.97 -66.43 25.20
N ARG A 134 42.14 -66.56 24.19
CA ARG A 134 41.06 -65.57 23.97
C ARG A 134 40.02 -65.76 25.05
N VAL A 135 39.68 -64.67 25.73
CA VAL A 135 38.53 -64.61 26.62
C VAL A 135 37.40 -63.88 25.85
N ARG A 136 36.29 -64.60 25.60
CA ARG A 136 35.17 -64.11 24.85
C ARG A 136 34.07 -63.53 25.78
N GLN A 137 33.43 -62.52 25.32
CA GLN A 137 32.23 -62.00 25.96
C GLN A 137 30.99 -62.88 25.64
N TYR A 138 29.90 -62.64 26.42
CA TYR A 138 28.59 -63.17 26.14
C TYR A 138 27.58 -62.09 26.48
N PRO A 139 26.62 -61.73 25.59
CA PRO A 139 26.30 -62.30 24.26
C PRO A 139 27.43 -62.09 23.23
N GLU A 140 27.35 -62.80 22.11
CA GLU A 140 28.29 -62.62 21.00
C GLU A 140 28.16 -61.24 20.39
N PRO A 141 29.29 -60.53 20.10
CA PRO A 141 29.24 -59.17 19.48
C PRO A 141 28.79 -59.27 18.05
N LEU A 142 28.41 -58.11 17.46
CA LEU A 142 28.07 -58.00 16.06
C LEU A 142 29.10 -58.59 15.11
N TYR A 143 30.37 -58.49 15.47
CA TYR A 143 31.48 -59.12 14.78
C TYR A 143 32.57 -59.47 15.83
N ASP A 144 33.02 -60.71 15.82
CA ASP A 144 34.06 -61.17 16.76
C ASP A 144 35.48 -60.84 16.28
N VAL A 145 35.89 -59.59 16.51
CA VAL A 145 37.26 -59.12 16.21
C VAL A 145 38.35 -59.93 16.91
N SER A 146 38.04 -60.52 18.04
CA SER A 146 38.99 -61.36 18.74
C SER A 146 39.35 -62.65 17.98
N ALA A 147 38.47 -63.11 17.11
CA ALA A 147 38.64 -64.27 16.25
C ALA A 147 39.40 -64.00 14.96
N ASP A 148 39.33 -62.74 14.53
CA ASP A 148 39.99 -62.23 13.31
C ASP A 148 41.46 -61.89 13.65
N GLU A 149 42.36 -62.65 13.07
CA GLU A 149 43.79 -62.53 13.39
C GLU A 149 44.40 -61.24 12.85
N GLU A 150 44.01 -60.86 11.68
CA GLU A 150 44.51 -59.65 11.04
C GLU A 150 44.05 -58.38 11.78
N LEU A 151 42.74 -58.23 12.07
CA LEU A 151 42.20 -57.11 12.84
C LEU A 151 42.71 -57.04 14.27
N ARG A 152 42.86 -58.21 14.91
CA ARG A 152 43.44 -58.31 16.26
C ARG A 152 44.90 -57.84 16.29
N GLU A 153 45.72 -58.26 15.33
CA GLU A 153 47.12 -57.84 15.22
C GLU A 153 47.22 -56.34 14.92
N GLU A 154 46.38 -55.83 14.09
CA GLU A 154 46.27 -54.36 13.79
C GLU A 154 46.03 -53.59 15.08
N ILE A 155 44.99 -53.95 15.84
CA ILE A 155 44.65 -53.30 17.10
C ILE A 155 45.79 -53.42 18.11
N LEU A 156 46.30 -54.66 18.34
CA LEU A 156 47.32 -54.90 19.36
C LEU A 156 48.67 -54.29 18.99
N GLY A 157 49.04 -54.30 17.70
CA GLY A 157 50.26 -53.74 17.16
C GLY A 157 50.32 -52.23 17.11
N SER A 158 49.15 -51.55 17.14
CA SER A 158 49.11 -50.11 17.14
C SER A 158 49.85 -49.50 18.33
N PRO A 159 50.66 -48.46 18.18
CA PRO A 159 51.31 -47.78 19.31
C PRO A 159 50.33 -46.93 20.15
N ALA A 160 49.18 -46.65 19.62
CA ALA A 160 48.15 -45.85 20.30
C ALA A 160 47.34 -46.70 21.29
N ALA A 161 46.92 -46.11 22.40
CA ALA A 161 46.04 -46.76 23.37
C ALA A 161 44.54 -46.76 22.87
N ARG A 162 44.21 -45.98 21.86
CA ARG A 162 42.84 -45.85 21.23
C ARG A 162 42.97 -45.63 19.74
N GLY A 163 41.97 -46.06 18.99
CA GLY A 163 41.97 -45.94 17.56
C GLY A 163 40.66 -46.39 16.95
N GLU A 164 40.59 -46.36 15.63
CA GLU A 164 39.49 -46.91 14.83
C GLU A 164 40.04 -47.94 13.87
N VAL A 165 39.26 -49.01 13.60
CA VAL A 165 39.57 -50.02 12.59
C VAL A 165 38.30 -50.39 11.82
N ASP A 166 38.44 -50.61 10.52
CA ASP A 166 37.34 -51.05 9.67
C ASP A 166 37.10 -52.56 9.84
N THR A 167 35.86 -52.92 10.13
CA THR A 167 35.44 -54.34 10.27
C THR A 167 34.28 -54.65 9.32
N PRO A 168 33.98 -55.92 9.04
CA PRO A 168 32.79 -56.30 8.27
C PRO A 168 31.45 -55.83 8.89
N ALA A 169 31.40 -55.53 10.18
CA ALA A 169 30.24 -54.97 10.88
C ALA A 169 30.26 -53.43 10.98
N GLY A 170 31.19 -52.76 10.28
CA GLY A 170 31.39 -51.31 10.29
C GLY A 170 32.60 -50.85 11.08
N VAL A 171 32.78 -49.56 11.19
CA VAL A 171 33.93 -48.97 11.92
C VAL A 171 33.83 -49.29 13.42
N LEU A 172 34.86 -49.93 13.95
CA LEU A 172 35.05 -50.20 15.38
C LEU A 172 35.98 -49.15 15.98
N ARG A 173 35.52 -48.38 16.95
CA ARG A 173 36.34 -47.49 17.76
C ARG A 173 36.76 -48.25 19.02
N TRP A 174 38.07 -48.37 19.25
CA TRP A 174 38.62 -49.20 20.31
C TRP A 174 39.50 -48.41 21.26
N HIS A 175 39.57 -48.93 22.52
CA HIS A 175 40.54 -48.56 23.56
C HIS A 175 41.22 -49.83 24.12
N LYS A 176 42.54 -49.81 24.28
CA LYS A 176 43.27 -50.93 24.81
C LYS A 176 44.16 -50.56 25.99
N ALA A 177 44.31 -51.47 26.92
CA ALA A 177 45.21 -51.37 28.07
C ALA A 177 46.25 -52.52 28.10
N ARG A 178 47.48 -52.17 28.32
CA ARG A 178 48.55 -53.16 28.55
C ARG A 178 48.50 -53.63 29.98
N LEU A 179 48.55 -54.94 30.18
CA LEU A 179 48.48 -55.58 31.46
C LEU A 179 49.79 -56.23 31.73
N ASN A 180 50.46 -55.84 32.82
CA ASN A 180 51.67 -56.47 33.30
C ASN A 180 51.61 -56.69 34.84
N LEU A 181 51.86 -57.86 35.32
CA LEU A 181 52.01 -58.12 36.75
C LEU A 181 53.46 -57.90 37.18
N ALA A 182 53.67 -57.55 38.46
CA ALA A 182 55.01 -57.31 38.99
C ALA A 182 55.90 -58.53 38.93
N ASN A 183 55.35 -59.76 38.82
CA ASN A 183 55.97 -61.01 38.68
C ASN A 183 55.92 -61.57 37.25
N ALA A 184 55.85 -60.72 36.25
CA ALA A 184 55.83 -61.14 34.86
C ALA A 184 57.09 -61.99 34.53
N SER A 185 56.86 -63.16 33.96
CA SER A 185 57.86 -64.11 33.55
C SER A 185 57.42 -64.92 32.35
N ALA A 186 58.28 -65.81 31.80
CA ALA A 186 57.85 -66.65 30.68
C ALA A 186 56.62 -67.52 31.00
N ASP A 187 56.49 -67.93 32.31
CA ASP A 187 55.32 -68.69 32.77
C ASP A 187 54.11 -67.84 33.16
N ASN A 188 54.25 -66.50 33.19
CA ASN A 188 53.21 -65.54 33.51
C ASN A 188 53.34 -64.35 32.60
N PRO A 189 52.95 -64.50 31.30
CA PRO A 189 53.04 -63.43 30.27
C PRO A 189 52.12 -62.28 30.55
N GLY A 190 52.47 -61.16 30.00
CA GLY A 190 51.59 -59.98 29.94
C GLY A 190 50.39 -60.21 29.05
N GLY A 191 49.57 -59.21 28.91
CA GLY A 191 48.37 -59.25 28.03
C GLY A 191 47.80 -57.92 27.74
N TRP A 192 46.70 -57.94 27.03
CA TRP A 192 45.93 -56.77 26.62
C TRP A 192 44.46 -56.94 26.98
N PHE A 193 43.85 -55.85 27.46
CA PHE A 193 42.46 -55.70 27.56
C PHE A 193 42.06 -54.76 26.46
N VAL A 194 40.99 -55.09 25.65
CA VAL A 194 40.50 -54.32 24.55
C VAL A 194 38.99 -54.17 24.69
N ILE A 195 38.54 -52.99 24.58
CA ILE A 195 37.12 -52.62 24.49
C ILE A 195 36.86 -51.80 23.23
N GLY A 196 35.75 -52.01 22.58
CA GLY A 196 35.38 -51.26 21.39
C GLY A 196 33.87 -51.12 21.18
N TYR A 197 33.49 -50.11 20.43
CA TYR A 197 32.12 -49.86 20.02
C TYR A 197 32.00 -49.78 18.50
N PHE A 198 30.97 -50.42 17.93
CA PHE A 198 30.62 -50.34 16.51
C PHE A 198 29.89 -49.05 16.24
N VAL A 199 30.60 -48.04 15.71
CA VAL A 199 30.13 -46.67 15.55
C VAL A 199 28.98 -46.56 14.53
N GLU A 200 29.02 -47.42 13.50
CA GLU A 200 27.99 -47.35 12.43
C GLU A 200 26.62 -47.81 12.92
N ALA A 201 26.53 -48.78 13.80
CA ALA A 201 25.29 -49.26 14.40
C ALA A 201 24.61 -48.14 15.21
N GLU A 202 25.38 -47.41 16.04
CA GLU A 202 24.90 -46.25 16.79
C GLU A 202 24.46 -45.09 15.87
N ARG A 203 25.21 -44.85 14.80
CA ARG A 203 24.87 -43.79 13.79
C ARG A 203 23.66 -44.14 12.93
N ALA A 204 23.32 -45.44 12.78
CA ALA A 204 22.14 -45.85 12.01
C ALA A 204 20.83 -45.28 12.61
N ASP A 205 20.72 -45.23 13.94
CA ASP A 205 19.56 -44.64 14.63
C ASP A 205 19.46 -43.12 14.44
N VAL A 206 20.61 -42.43 14.42
CA VAL A 206 20.66 -41.00 14.08
C VAL A 206 20.17 -40.78 12.67
N ASN A 207 20.64 -41.58 11.69
CA ASN A 207 20.21 -41.45 10.28
C ASN A 207 18.71 -41.72 10.09
N ARG A 208 18.14 -42.68 10.82
CA ARG A 208 16.70 -42.96 10.82
C ARG A 208 15.90 -41.76 11.36
N THR A 209 16.38 -41.19 12.48
CA THR A 209 15.74 -39.98 13.07
C THR A 209 15.77 -38.82 12.13
N ILE A 210 16.90 -38.54 11.48
CA ILE A 210 17.02 -37.46 10.48
C ILE A 210 16.16 -37.75 9.24
N GLY A 211 16.08 -38.99 8.80
CA GLY A 211 15.17 -39.38 7.70
C GLY A 211 13.72 -39.10 8.01
N THR A 212 13.25 -39.43 9.22
CA THR A 212 11.88 -39.11 9.66
C THR A 212 11.64 -37.61 9.77
N LEU A 213 12.60 -36.87 10.33
CA LEU A 213 12.53 -35.41 10.42
C LEU A 213 12.48 -34.76 9.02
N GLY A 214 13.28 -35.27 8.08
CA GLY A 214 13.24 -34.84 6.67
C GLY A 214 11.90 -35.09 6.01
N LEU A 215 11.26 -36.23 6.23
CA LEU A 215 9.94 -36.56 5.71
C LEU A 215 8.88 -35.62 6.29
N VAL A 216 8.87 -35.40 7.60
CA VAL A 216 7.94 -34.47 8.26
C VAL A 216 8.13 -33.06 7.73
N SER A 217 9.38 -32.63 7.53
CA SER A 217 9.71 -31.32 6.95
C SER A 217 9.18 -31.19 5.52
N ALA A 218 9.31 -32.22 4.69
CA ALA A 218 8.79 -32.23 3.32
C ALA A 218 7.26 -32.11 3.29
N VAL A 219 6.56 -32.87 4.14
CA VAL A 219 5.08 -32.80 4.25
C VAL A 219 4.67 -31.40 4.73
N GLY A 220 5.32 -30.84 5.75
CA GLY A 220 5.08 -29.50 6.25
C GLY A 220 5.27 -28.43 5.16
N LEU A 221 6.28 -28.57 4.31
CA LEU A 221 6.55 -27.67 3.20
C LEU A 221 5.43 -27.69 2.15
N VAL A 222 4.89 -28.87 1.82
CA VAL A 222 3.76 -29.01 0.90
C VAL A 222 2.52 -28.33 1.45
N ILE A 223 2.21 -28.57 2.74
CA ILE A 223 1.05 -27.96 3.41
C ILE A 223 1.20 -26.43 3.43
N ALA A 224 2.36 -25.92 3.80
CA ALA A 224 2.63 -24.48 3.85
C ALA A 224 2.56 -23.84 2.45
N GLY A 225 3.07 -24.51 1.42
CA GLY A 225 2.95 -24.08 0.03
C GLY A 225 1.49 -23.99 -0.43
N ALA A 226 0.69 -25.01 -0.12
CA ALA A 226 -0.76 -25.02 -0.42
C ALA A 226 -1.51 -23.90 0.33
N ALA A 227 -1.21 -23.71 1.62
CA ALA A 227 -1.80 -22.65 2.43
C ALA A 227 -1.41 -21.26 1.88
N ALA A 228 -0.14 -21.03 1.57
CA ALA A 228 0.34 -19.78 0.98
C ALA A 228 -0.33 -19.48 -0.37
N TRP A 229 -0.53 -20.50 -1.19
CA TRP A 229 -1.27 -20.39 -2.45
C TRP A 229 -2.73 -20.00 -2.24
N TRP A 230 -3.42 -20.63 -1.31
CA TRP A 230 -4.83 -20.37 -1.01
C TRP A 230 -5.02 -18.97 -0.41
N VAL A 231 -4.23 -18.60 0.60
CA VAL A 231 -4.29 -17.29 1.27
C VAL A 231 -3.97 -16.16 0.30
N SER A 232 -2.88 -16.27 -0.49
CA SER A 232 -2.52 -15.27 -1.50
C SER A 232 -3.62 -15.09 -2.55
N GLY A 233 -4.31 -16.19 -2.91
CA GLY A 233 -5.45 -16.15 -3.82
C GLY A 233 -6.61 -15.35 -3.26
N ARG A 234 -6.95 -15.57 -1.98
CA ARG A 234 -8.06 -14.89 -1.30
C ARG A 234 -7.80 -13.42 -1.07
N ILE A 235 -6.59 -13.06 -0.64
CA ILE A 235 -6.21 -11.65 -0.39
C ILE A 235 -6.13 -10.84 -1.70
N LEU A 236 -5.64 -11.43 -2.79
CA LEU A 236 -5.46 -10.71 -4.06
C LEU A 236 -6.71 -10.71 -4.96
N ALA A 237 -7.76 -11.48 -4.65
CA ALA A 237 -8.98 -11.53 -5.45
C ALA A 237 -9.73 -10.19 -5.49
N PRO A 238 -9.98 -9.50 -4.36
CA PRO A 238 -10.64 -8.21 -4.35
C PRO A 238 -9.86 -7.14 -5.12
N ILE A 239 -8.54 -7.10 -4.99
CA ILE A 239 -7.68 -6.14 -5.71
C ILE A 239 -7.78 -6.33 -7.24
N ARG A 240 -7.94 -7.56 -7.71
CA ARG A 240 -8.17 -7.82 -9.14
C ARG A 240 -9.52 -7.31 -9.58
N LEU A 241 -10.56 -7.45 -8.75
CA LEU A 241 -11.89 -6.93 -9.02
C LEU A 241 -11.85 -5.41 -9.15
N VAL A 242 -11.25 -4.71 -8.18
CA VAL A 242 -11.05 -3.25 -8.24
C VAL A 242 -10.37 -2.85 -9.56
N ARG A 243 -9.27 -3.50 -9.93
CA ARG A 243 -8.56 -3.23 -11.18
C ARG A 243 -9.42 -3.46 -12.42
N GLN A 244 -10.22 -4.54 -12.45
CA GLN A 244 -11.06 -4.89 -13.60
C GLN A 244 -12.20 -3.89 -13.74
N THR A 245 -12.88 -3.54 -12.65
CA THR A 245 -13.96 -2.55 -12.67
C THR A 245 -13.42 -1.17 -13.05
N ALA A 246 -12.29 -0.74 -12.46
CA ALA A 246 -11.65 0.53 -12.82
C ALA A 246 -11.24 0.60 -14.30
N ALA A 247 -10.83 -0.50 -14.91
CA ALA A 247 -10.49 -0.57 -16.34
C ALA A 247 -11.72 -0.51 -17.27
N GLN A 248 -12.92 -0.74 -16.74
CA GLN A 248 -14.18 -0.71 -17.50
C GLN A 248 -14.91 0.63 -17.36
N ILE A 249 -14.49 1.48 -16.44
CA ILE A 249 -15.03 2.82 -16.25
C ILE A 249 -14.51 3.71 -17.39
N SER A 250 -15.41 4.37 -18.09
CA SER A 250 -15.13 5.35 -19.13
C SER A 250 -15.91 6.64 -18.87
N GLU A 251 -15.58 7.69 -19.58
CA GLU A 251 -16.34 8.95 -19.51
C GLU A 251 -17.82 8.79 -19.90
N GLU A 252 -18.17 7.72 -20.63
CA GLU A 252 -19.52 7.41 -21.07
C GLU A 252 -20.32 6.59 -20.04
N ASP A 253 -19.63 5.83 -19.16
CA ASP A 253 -20.28 4.99 -18.15
C ASP A 253 -19.54 5.08 -16.81
N LEU A 254 -19.94 6.06 -16.00
CA LEU A 254 -19.48 6.28 -14.61
C LEU A 254 -20.41 5.62 -13.58
N THR A 255 -21.47 4.92 -14.01
CA THR A 255 -22.47 4.38 -13.08
C THR A 255 -22.04 3.10 -12.40
N ARG A 256 -20.98 2.45 -12.89
CA ARG A 256 -20.44 1.23 -12.31
C ARG A 256 -19.84 1.49 -10.95
N ARG A 257 -20.10 0.57 -10.02
CA ARG A 257 -19.55 0.61 -8.66
C ARG A 257 -18.74 -0.65 -8.39
N ILE A 258 -17.75 -0.51 -7.52
CA ILE A 258 -16.94 -1.63 -7.04
C ILE A 258 -17.66 -2.20 -5.83
N ASP A 259 -18.15 -3.42 -5.95
CA ASP A 259 -18.76 -4.16 -4.84
C ASP A 259 -17.71 -5.10 -4.23
N VAL A 260 -17.15 -4.71 -3.10
CA VAL A 260 -16.20 -5.52 -2.33
C VAL A 260 -16.84 -5.81 -0.98
N PRO A 261 -17.30 -7.05 -0.77
CA PRO A 261 -17.88 -7.44 0.51
C PRO A 261 -16.80 -7.57 1.58
N GLY A 262 -17.03 -6.96 2.73
CA GLY A 262 -16.13 -7.01 3.89
C GLY A 262 -15.98 -5.67 4.59
N ASN A 263 -15.16 -5.66 5.66
CA ASN A 263 -14.83 -4.47 6.45
C ASN A 263 -13.30 -4.34 6.58
N ASP A 264 -12.56 -4.83 5.59
CA ASP A 264 -11.10 -4.75 5.55
C ASP A 264 -10.62 -3.50 4.79
N ASP A 265 -9.31 -3.28 4.78
CA ASP A 265 -8.68 -2.14 4.11
C ASP A 265 -9.01 -2.07 2.60
N VAL A 266 -9.29 -3.22 1.98
CA VAL A 266 -9.64 -3.28 0.55
C VAL A 266 -11.08 -2.83 0.34
N ALA A 267 -12.00 -3.17 1.24
CA ALA A 267 -13.37 -2.66 1.23
C ALA A 267 -13.39 -1.14 1.46
N ALA A 268 -12.61 -0.63 2.43
CA ALA A 268 -12.47 0.81 2.65
C ALA A 268 -11.91 1.55 1.42
N LEU A 269 -10.93 0.96 0.70
CA LEU A 269 -10.42 1.52 -0.56
C LEU A 269 -11.50 1.55 -1.64
N ALA A 270 -12.33 0.50 -1.76
CA ALA A 270 -13.42 0.45 -2.72
C ALA A 270 -14.49 1.51 -2.43
N GLU A 271 -14.83 1.75 -1.16
CA GLU A 271 -15.75 2.81 -0.74
C GLU A 271 -15.22 4.21 -1.13
N GLN A 272 -13.94 4.49 -0.85
CA GLN A 272 -13.34 5.77 -1.24
C GLN A 272 -13.32 5.96 -2.76
N PHE A 273 -13.05 4.89 -3.51
CA PHE A 273 -13.09 4.93 -4.96
C PHE A 273 -14.50 5.19 -5.48
N ASN A 274 -15.52 4.53 -4.91
CA ASN A 274 -16.92 4.78 -5.25
C ASN A 274 -17.35 6.21 -4.93
N ALA A 275 -16.95 6.76 -3.78
CA ALA A 275 -17.22 8.15 -3.43
C ALA A 275 -16.54 9.14 -4.40
N MET A 276 -15.37 8.81 -4.93
CA MET A 276 -14.75 9.60 -6.00
C MET A 276 -15.55 9.52 -7.31
N LEU A 277 -16.04 8.33 -7.68
CA LEU A 277 -16.89 8.15 -8.85
C LEU A 277 -18.19 8.92 -8.75
N ASP A 278 -18.85 8.96 -7.57
CA ASP A 278 -20.05 9.73 -7.32
C ASP A 278 -19.82 11.23 -7.61
N ARG A 279 -18.72 11.78 -7.13
CA ARG A 279 -18.33 13.19 -7.40
C ARG A 279 -18.06 13.45 -8.88
N LEU A 280 -17.41 12.52 -9.57
CA LEU A 280 -17.15 12.62 -11.00
C LEU A 280 -18.45 12.57 -11.80
N GLU A 281 -19.34 11.62 -11.51
CA GLU A 281 -20.65 11.49 -12.17
C GLU A 281 -21.51 12.74 -11.98
N GLU A 282 -21.55 13.29 -10.77
CA GLU A 282 -22.25 14.55 -10.48
C GLU A 282 -21.67 15.71 -11.28
N SER A 283 -20.33 15.84 -11.33
CA SER A 283 -19.64 16.89 -12.07
C SER A 283 -19.90 16.79 -13.59
N PHE A 284 -19.76 15.59 -14.17
CA PHE A 284 -20.04 15.38 -15.60
C PHE A 284 -21.51 15.60 -15.95
N SER A 285 -22.43 15.19 -15.08
CA SER A 285 -23.87 15.41 -15.27
C SER A 285 -24.22 16.91 -15.23
N ALA A 286 -23.59 17.65 -14.33
CA ALA A 286 -23.76 19.11 -14.27
C ALA A 286 -23.19 19.78 -15.52
N GLN A 287 -22.01 19.34 -15.98
CA GLN A 287 -21.37 19.86 -17.19
C GLN A 287 -22.21 19.57 -18.46
N ARG A 288 -22.75 18.34 -18.60
CA ARG A 288 -23.64 18.00 -19.73
C ARG A 288 -24.87 18.86 -19.75
N ARG A 289 -25.57 18.99 -18.61
CA ARG A 289 -26.75 19.88 -18.50
C ARG A 289 -26.41 21.31 -18.88
N PHE A 290 -25.26 21.82 -18.43
CA PHE A 290 -24.80 23.16 -18.78
C PHE A 290 -24.63 23.36 -20.30
N VAL A 291 -24.01 22.39 -20.99
CA VAL A 291 -23.80 22.46 -22.45
C VAL A 291 -25.14 22.37 -23.21
N ASP A 292 -26.02 21.46 -22.78
CA ASP A 292 -27.36 21.29 -23.42
C ASP A 292 -28.21 22.53 -23.24
N ASP A 293 -28.28 23.09 -22.04
CA ASP A 293 -29.06 24.29 -21.73
C ASP A 293 -28.52 25.51 -22.51
N ALA A 294 -27.18 25.69 -22.53
CA ALA A 294 -26.55 26.75 -23.32
C ALA A 294 -26.86 26.61 -24.81
N GLY A 295 -26.82 25.38 -25.34
CA GLY A 295 -27.18 25.10 -26.73
C GLY A 295 -28.62 25.43 -27.06
N HIS A 296 -29.55 25.15 -26.16
CA HIS A 296 -30.98 25.52 -26.34
C HIS A 296 -31.20 27.02 -26.31
N GLU A 297 -30.63 27.73 -25.33
CA GLU A 297 -30.84 29.19 -25.18
C GLU A 297 -30.11 30.00 -26.27
N LEU A 298 -29.10 29.49 -26.93
CA LEU A 298 -28.44 30.10 -28.08
C LEU A 298 -29.17 29.79 -29.41
N ARG A 299 -29.79 28.62 -29.56
CA ARG A 299 -30.48 28.22 -30.78
C ARG A 299 -31.72 29.08 -31.04
N THR A 300 -32.44 29.44 -30.00
CA THR A 300 -33.68 30.27 -30.10
C THR A 300 -33.41 31.64 -30.74
N PRO A 301 -32.50 32.50 -30.23
CA PRO A 301 -32.19 33.78 -30.85
C PRO A 301 -31.63 33.65 -32.26
N ILE A 302 -30.79 32.64 -32.53
CA ILE A 302 -30.31 32.40 -33.92
C ILE A 302 -31.46 32.14 -34.87
N THR A 303 -32.47 31.38 -34.45
CA THR A 303 -33.65 31.11 -35.28
C THR A 303 -34.48 32.38 -35.51
N ILE A 304 -34.60 33.25 -34.49
CA ILE A 304 -35.29 34.53 -34.58
C ILE A 304 -34.56 35.45 -35.56
N VAL A 305 -33.24 35.62 -35.40
CA VAL A 305 -32.42 36.45 -36.31
C VAL A 305 -32.55 35.97 -37.75
N ARG A 306 -32.44 34.66 -38.00
CA ARG A 306 -32.58 34.06 -39.31
C ARG A 306 -33.96 34.34 -39.90
N GLY A 307 -35.04 34.15 -39.13
CA GLY A 307 -36.40 34.40 -39.60
C GLY A 307 -36.67 35.88 -39.99
N HIS A 308 -36.16 36.84 -39.20
CA HIS A 308 -36.23 38.24 -39.55
C HIS A 308 -35.44 38.60 -40.81
N LEU A 309 -34.26 38.02 -41.01
CA LEU A 309 -33.46 38.24 -42.21
C LEU A 309 -34.08 37.57 -43.45
N GLU A 310 -34.67 36.39 -43.33
CA GLU A 310 -35.39 35.72 -44.43
C GLU A 310 -36.64 36.45 -44.89
N LEU A 311 -37.33 37.16 -43.97
CA LEU A 311 -38.54 37.90 -44.24
C LEU A 311 -38.31 39.40 -44.59
N MET A 312 -37.04 39.83 -44.61
CA MET A 312 -36.68 41.24 -44.88
C MET A 312 -37.01 41.61 -46.30
N GLY A 313 -37.99 42.56 -46.44
CA GLY A 313 -38.41 43.11 -47.71
C GLY A 313 -37.50 44.22 -48.25
N ASP A 314 -37.89 44.80 -49.36
CA ASP A 314 -37.15 45.88 -50.00
C ASP A 314 -37.52 47.29 -49.49
N ASP A 315 -38.52 47.38 -48.63
CA ASP A 315 -38.92 48.66 -48.00
C ASP A 315 -37.85 49.18 -47.05
N PRO A 316 -37.33 50.40 -47.23
CA PRO A 316 -36.31 50.98 -46.38
C PRO A 316 -36.67 51.10 -44.88
N GLU A 317 -37.97 51.29 -44.55
CA GLU A 317 -38.42 51.36 -43.16
C GLU A 317 -38.46 50.02 -42.51
N GLU A 318 -39.03 49.01 -43.19
CA GLU A 318 -38.98 47.58 -42.69
C GLU A 318 -37.55 47.08 -42.51
N ARG A 319 -36.65 47.40 -43.45
CA ARG A 319 -35.29 47.06 -43.38
C ARG A 319 -34.59 47.66 -42.15
N ARG A 320 -34.83 48.91 -41.81
CA ARG A 320 -34.27 49.55 -40.61
C ARG A 320 -34.80 48.91 -39.35
N GLU A 321 -36.05 48.50 -39.31
CA GLU A 321 -36.66 47.82 -38.18
C GLU A 321 -36.10 46.43 -37.99
N VAL A 322 -35.93 45.63 -39.05
CA VAL A 322 -35.30 44.30 -39.01
C VAL A 322 -33.87 44.41 -38.57
N VAL A 323 -33.05 45.34 -39.09
CA VAL A 323 -31.68 45.56 -38.67
C VAL A 323 -31.61 45.87 -37.16
N ARG A 324 -32.53 46.73 -36.65
CA ARG A 324 -32.57 47.02 -35.21
C ARG A 324 -32.90 45.78 -34.39
N LEU A 325 -33.94 45.02 -34.78
CA LEU A 325 -34.31 43.76 -34.08
C LEU A 325 -33.19 42.72 -34.09
N VAL A 326 -32.50 42.56 -35.22
CA VAL A 326 -31.34 41.68 -35.36
C VAL A 326 -30.18 42.14 -34.47
N THR A 327 -29.91 43.44 -34.42
CA THR A 327 -28.86 44.01 -33.57
C THR A 327 -29.18 43.80 -32.08
N ASP A 328 -30.42 44.08 -31.67
CA ASP A 328 -30.85 43.84 -30.28
C ASP A 328 -30.73 42.39 -29.86
N GLU A 329 -31.03 41.42 -30.76
CA GLU A 329 -30.91 39.99 -30.48
C GLU A 329 -29.46 39.51 -30.45
N LEU A 330 -28.58 40.09 -31.30
CA LEU A 330 -27.13 39.82 -31.23
C LEU A 330 -26.51 40.34 -29.92
N ASP A 331 -26.92 41.54 -29.47
CA ASP A 331 -26.50 42.10 -28.18
C ASP A 331 -26.98 41.25 -27.00
N ARG A 332 -28.17 40.67 -27.12
CA ARG A 332 -28.69 39.71 -26.16
C ARG A 332 -27.86 38.42 -26.12
N MET A 333 -27.53 37.89 -27.31
CA MET A 333 -26.67 36.71 -27.41
C MET A 333 -25.28 36.95 -26.80
N ALA A 334 -24.67 38.11 -27.06
CA ALA A 334 -23.39 38.48 -26.48
C ALA A 334 -23.44 38.45 -24.93
N ARG A 335 -24.51 39.04 -24.35
CA ARG A 335 -24.72 38.99 -22.89
C ARG A 335 -24.88 37.57 -22.36
N ILE A 336 -25.61 36.69 -23.06
CA ILE A 336 -25.74 35.26 -22.66
C ILE A 336 -24.39 34.59 -22.66
N VAL A 337 -23.55 34.81 -23.68
CA VAL A 337 -22.19 34.22 -23.76
C VAL A 337 -21.30 34.73 -22.62
N ASP A 338 -21.34 36.05 -22.33
CA ASP A 338 -20.57 36.65 -21.23
C ASP A 338 -21.00 36.07 -19.87
N ASP A 339 -22.30 35.90 -19.65
CA ASP A 339 -22.90 35.32 -18.46
C ASP A 339 -22.49 33.86 -18.29
N LEU A 340 -22.46 33.06 -19.36
CA LEU A 340 -22.00 31.68 -19.37
C LEU A 340 -20.51 31.59 -19.07
N LEU A 341 -19.68 32.44 -19.67
CA LEU A 341 -18.24 32.50 -19.40
C LEU A 341 -17.97 32.91 -17.95
N LEU A 342 -18.77 33.78 -17.38
CA LEU A 342 -18.68 34.17 -15.98
C LEU A 342 -18.98 32.99 -15.05
N LEU A 343 -20.08 32.27 -15.31
CA LEU A 343 -20.44 31.07 -14.52
C LEU A 343 -19.38 29.98 -14.62
N ALA A 344 -18.77 29.76 -15.78
CA ALA A 344 -17.69 28.82 -15.97
C ALA A 344 -16.40 29.24 -15.23
N LYS A 345 -16.16 30.56 -15.10
CA LYS A 345 -15.02 31.09 -14.30
C LYS A 345 -15.30 31.03 -12.80
N ALA A 346 -16.54 31.06 -12.37
CA ALA A 346 -16.92 31.09 -10.95
C ALA A 346 -16.54 29.83 -10.21
N GLU A 347 -16.33 28.71 -10.92
CA GLU A 347 -15.85 27.43 -10.38
C GLU A 347 -14.32 27.41 -10.11
N ARG A 348 -13.60 28.47 -10.54
CA ARG A 348 -12.13 28.54 -10.36
C ARG A 348 -11.76 29.19 -9.03
N PRO A 349 -10.69 28.72 -8.36
CA PRO A 349 -10.26 29.31 -7.09
C PRO A 349 -9.83 30.78 -7.18
N ASP A 350 -9.43 31.24 -8.37
CA ASP A 350 -8.97 32.60 -8.66
C ASP A 350 -10.07 33.55 -9.16
N PHE A 351 -11.34 33.14 -9.09
CA PHE A 351 -12.46 33.90 -9.57
C PHE A 351 -12.70 35.23 -8.83
N VAL A 352 -12.51 35.22 -7.51
CA VAL A 352 -12.64 36.41 -6.66
C VAL A 352 -11.28 36.88 -6.18
N GLN A 353 -11.06 38.17 -6.13
CA GLN A 353 -9.87 38.84 -5.61
C GLN A 353 -10.25 39.74 -4.44
N PRO A 354 -10.47 39.18 -3.25
CA PRO A 354 -10.96 39.94 -2.12
C PRO A 354 -9.93 40.97 -1.67
N ARG A 355 -10.38 42.16 -1.34
CA ARG A 355 -9.58 43.22 -0.71
C ARG A 355 -10.42 43.97 0.31
N THR A 356 -9.75 44.61 1.25
CA THR A 356 -10.45 45.44 2.24
C THR A 356 -10.96 46.71 1.60
N VAL A 357 -12.27 46.94 1.71
CA VAL A 357 -12.96 48.14 1.21
C VAL A 357 -13.92 48.66 2.27
N TRP A 358 -14.24 49.97 2.23
CA TRP A 358 -15.26 50.53 3.08
C TRP A 358 -16.66 50.22 2.52
N LEU A 359 -17.52 49.63 3.35
CA LEU A 359 -18.87 49.20 2.92
C LEU A 359 -19.69 50.39 2.44
N ALA A 360 -19.56 51.55 3.08
CA ALA A 360 -20.25 52.77 2.68
C ALA A 360 -19.84 53.24 1.28
N GLU A 361 -18.54 53.21 0.95
CA GLU A 361 -18.05 53.59 -0.38
C GLU A 361 -18.56 52.61 -1.44
N LEU A 362 -18.48 51.31 -1.18
CA LEU A 362 -18.97 50.26 -2.07
C LEU A 362 -20.46 50.42 -2.33
N THR A 363 -21.25 50.68 -1.28
CA THR A 363 -22.72 50.87 -1.41
C THR A 363 -23.06 52.13 -2.21
N GLY A 364 -22.33 53.24 -2.01
CA GLY A 364 -22.49 54.47 -2.79
C GLY A 364 -22.16 54.26 -4.28
N ASP A 365 -21.10 53.55 -4.61
CA ASP A 365 -20.71 53.21 -5.97
C ASP A 365 -21.76 52.33 -6.67
N ILE A 366 -22.36 51.40 -5.93
CA ILE A 366 -23.45 50.54 -6.42
C ILE A 366 -24.69 51.39 -6.69
N ASP A 367 -25.12 52.22 -5.73
CA ASP A 367 -26.28 53.09 -5.88
C ASP A 367 -26.17 53.98 -7.12
N ALA A 368 -25.01 54.62 -7.33
CA ALA A 368 -24.78 55.47 -8.50
C ALA A 368 -24.93 54.69 -9.84
N LYS A 369 -24.47 53.42 -9.89
CA LYS A 369 -24.58 52.60 -11.12
C LYS A 369 -25.98 52.11 -11.39
N VAL A 370 -26.73 51.69 -10.37
CA VAL A 370 -28.06 51.08 -10.58
C VAL A 370 -29.12 52.10 -10.93
N ARG A 371 -28.99 53.34 -10.49
CA ARG A 371 -29.91 54.43 -10.88
C ARG A 371 -29.98 54.65 -12.39
N ALA A 372 -28.94 54.29 -13.13
CA ALA A 372 -28.90 54.39 -14.57
C ALA A 372 -29.63 53.25 -15.33
N LEU A 373 -30.06 52.18 -14.62
CA LEU A 373 -30.63 50.97 -15.24
C LEU A 373 -32.07 51.19 -15.75
N ALA A 374 -32.86 51.96 -15.02
CA ALA A 374 -34.27 52.20 -15.39
C ALA A 374 -34.82 53.42 -14.66
N ASP A 375 -35.85 54.04 -15.25
CA ASP A 375 -36.64 55.12 -14.63
C ASP A 375 -37.55 54.47 -13.57
N ARG A 376 -37.09 54.39 -12.34
CA ARG A 376 -37.79 53.85 -11.16
C ARG A 376 -37.58 54.79 -9.98
N ASN A 377 -38.36 54.60 -8.92
CA ASN A 377 -38.17 55.33 -7.68
C ASN A 377 -37.06 54.62 -6.85
N TRP A 378 -35.78 54.96 -7.14
CA TRP A 378 -34.62 54.40 -6.43
C TRP A 378 -34.46 54.99 -5.04
N ARG A 379 -34.40 54.16 -4.00
CA ARG A 379 -34.23 54.58 -2.60
C ARG A 379 -33.01 53.89 -2.00
N LEU A 380 -32.08 54.67 -1.49
CA LEU A 380 -31.00 54.18 -0.62
C LEU A 380 -31.53 54.21 0.81
N GLU A 381 -31.77 53.01 1.42
CA GLU A 381 -32.43 52.90 2.72
C GLU A 381 -31.45 52.99 3.88
N HIS A 382 -30.35 52.22 3.82
CA HIS A 382 -29.37 52.16 4.86
C HIS A 382 -27.99 51.95 4.24
N VAL A 383 -26.94 52.50 4.91
CA VAL A 383 -25.55 52.37 4.50
C VAL A 383 -24.76 51.94 5.71
N GLY A 384 -24.24 50.71 5.68
CA GLY A 384 -23.43 50.16 6.77
C GLY A 384 -22.07 50.83 6.84
N GLU A 385 -21.65 51.18 8.07
CA GLU A 385 -20.32 51.72 8.33
C GLU A 385 -19.37 50.63 8.83
N GLY A 386 -18.27 50.38 8.10
CA GLY A 386 -17.28 49.37 8.44
C GLY A 386 -16.43 48.95 7.26
N ALA A 387 -15.33 48.29 7.53
CA ALA A 387 -14.48 47.69 6.51
C ALA A 387 -14.87 46.23 6.29
N VAL A 388 -14.99 45.83 5.03
CA VAL A 388 -15.29 44.45 4.62
C VAL A 388 -14.20 43.92 3.68
N HIS A 389 -13.96 42.63 3.68
CA HIS A 389 -12.98 42.03 2.79
C HIS A 389 -13.67 41.24 1.70
N VAL A 390 -13.85 41.87 0.55
CA VAL A 390 -14.59 41.33 -0.58
C VAL A 390 -13.95 41.75 -1.91
N ASP A 391 -14.30 41.10 -2.99
CA ASP A 391 -14.03 41.61 -4.33
C ASP A 391 -15.09 42.65 -4.68
N PRO A 392 -14.77 43.97 -4.67
CA PRO A 392 -15.76 45.01 -4.88
C PRO A 392 -16.34 44.97 -6.30
N GLN A 393 -15.57 44.49 -7.27
CA GLN A 393 -16.04 44.39 -8.65
C GLN A 393 -17.13 43.30 -8.79
N ARG A 394 -16.90 42.16 -8.18
CA ARG A 394 -17.84 41.03 -8.18
C ARG A 394 -19.10 41.33 -7.38
N ILE A 395 -18.95 41.94 -6.18
CA ILE A 395 -20.10 42.34 -5.37
C ILE A 395 -20.94 43.40 -6.12
N THR A 396 -20.29 44.41 -6.71
CA THR A 396 -21.01 45.39 -7.57
C THR A 396 -21.74 44.69 -8.70
N GLN A 397 -21.13 43.73 -9.38
CA GLN A 397 -21.76 42.96 -10.46
C GLN A 397 -22.98 42.18 -9.96
N ALA A 398 -22.91 41.54 -8.80
CA ALA A 398 -24.03 40.83 -8.20
C ALA A 398 -25.19 41.78 -7.86
N MET A 399 -24.90 42.94 -7.27
CA MET A 399 -25.88 43.93 -6.90
C MET A 399 -26.53 44.58 -8.14
N VAL A 400 -25.78 44.82 -9.22
CA VAL A 400 -26.32 45.31 -10.51
C VAL A 400 -27.24 44.28 -11.14
N GLN A 401 -26.91 42.98 -11.06
CA GLN A 401 -27.81 41.91 -11.54
C GLN A 401 -29.13 41.86 -10.75
N LEU A 402 -29.06 41.97 -9.41
CA LEU A 402 -30.26 42.06 -8.58
C LEU A 402 -31.11 43.29 -8.90
N ALA A 403 -30.50 44.47 -9.05
CA ALA A 403 -31.16 45.69 -9.40
C ALA A 403 -31.79 45.66 -10.81
N SER A 404 -31.09 45.05 -11.77
CA SER A 404 -31.62 44.81 -13.12
C SER A 404 -32.84 43.87 -13.09
N ASN A 405 -32.78 42.82 -12.26
CA ASN A 405 -33.91 41.92 -12.06
C ASN A 405 -35.10 42.64 -11.43
N ALA A 406 -34.88 43.46 -10.39
CA ALA A 406 -35.92 44.29 -9.80
C ALA A 406 -36.55 45.26 -10.82
N ALA A 407 -35.72 45.91 -11.64
CA ALA A 407 -36.22 46.83 -12.71
C ALA A 407 -37.05 46.11 -13.78
N GLN A 408 -36.72 44.84 -14.11
CA GLN A 408 -37.51 44.04 -15.06
C GLN A 408 -38.87 43.60 -14.50
N HIS A 409 -38.98 43.45 -13.18
CA HIS A 409 -40.18 42.96 -12.50
C HIS A 409 -41.07 44.11 -11.96
N THR A 410 -40.62 45.36 -12.03
CA THR A 410 -41.35 46.57 -11.62
C THR A 410 -41.74 47.44 -12.80
N GLY A 411 -42.68 48.34 -12.57
CA GLY A 411 -43.15 49.36 -13.54
C GLY A 411 -42.78 50.76 -13.13
N PRO A 412 -43.15 51.78 -14.01
CA PRO A 412 -43.03 53.20 -13.65
C PRO A 412 -43.79 53.48 -12.35
N GLY A 413 -43.10 54.11 -11.37
CA GLY A 413 -43.76 54.48 -10.10
C GLY A 413 -43.47 53.45 -8.96
N ASP A 414 -43.06 52.26 -9.29
CA ASP A 414 -42.60 51.29 -8.26
C ASP A 414 -41.30 51.74 -7.64
N THR A 415 -41.06 51.28 -6.37
CA THR A 415 -39.87 51.60 -5.64
C THR A 415 -38.89 50.42 -5.66
N ILE A 416 -37.63 50.71 -5.93
CA ILE A 416 -36.52 49.78 -5.73
C ILE A 416 -35.61 50.35 -4.67
N SER A 417 -35.43 49.59 -3.61
CA SER A 417 -34.57 49.95 -2.48
C SER A 417 -33.25 49.19 -2.50
N ILE A 418 -32.21 49.85 -2.04
CA ILE A 418 -30.87 49.30 -1.90
C ILE A 418 -30.38 49.65 -0.52
N GLY A 419 -29.63 48.74 0.09
CA GLY A 419 -29.01 49.02 1.36
C GLY A 419 -27.86 48.06 1.67
N SER A 420 -27.14 48.43 2.73
CA SER A 420 -26.11 47.60 3.31
C SER A 420 -26.05 47.76 4.84
N ALA A 421 -25.64 46.74 5.55
CA ALA A 421 -25.41 46.78 6.99
C ALA A 421 -24.24 45.87 7.38
N MET A 422 -23.56 46.21 8.48
CA MET A 422 -22.64 45.29 9.11
C MET A 422 -23.43 44.30 9.98
N THR A 423 -23.04 43.04 9.99
CA THR A 423 -23.58 42.05 10.92
C THR A 423 -22.88 42.11 12.27
N GLU A 424 -23.51 41.62 13.35
CA GLU A 424 -22.91 41.63 14.70
C GLU A 424 -21.59 40.85 14.82
N ASP A 425 -21.40 39.86 13.95
CA ASP A 425 -20.19 39.01 13.89
C ASP A 425 -19.08 39.62 13.01
N GLY A 426 -19.29 40.86 12.45
CA GLY A 426 -18.31 41.54 11.60
C GLY A 426 -18.36 41.17 10.13
N GLY A 427 -19.41 40.50 9.67
CA GLY A 427 -19.74 40.28 8.26
C GLY A 427 -20.51 41.49 7.68
N ALA A 428 -21.02 41.32 6.47
CA ALA A 428 -21.84 42.33 5.84
C ALA A 428 -23.08 41.75 5.15
N VAL A 429 -24.16 42.51 5.10
CA VAL A 429 -25.33 42.23 4.30
C VAL A 429 -25.54 43.38 3.33
N LEU A 430 -25.73 43.08 2.04
CA LEU A 430 -26.18 44.05 1.02
C LEU A 430 -27.47 43.52 0.43
N TRP A 431 -28.44 44.38 0.20
CA TRP A 431 -29.75 43.96 -0.34
C TRP A 431 -30.28 44.85 -1.43
N VAL A 432 -31.15 44.27 -2.26
CA VAL A 432 -32.02 44.96 -3.21
C VAL A 432 -33.44 44.51 -2.95
N GLY A 433 -34.31 45.44 -2.63
CA GLY A 433 -35.74 45.22 -2.45
C GLY A 433 -36.57 45.87 -3.56
N ASP A 434 -37.69 45.30 -3.95
CA ASP A 434 -38.62 45.83 -4.91
C ASP A 434 -40.08 45.76 -4.42
N THR A 435 -40.96 46.61 -4.97
CA THR A 435 -42.39 46.58 -4.69
C THR A 435 -43.21 45.90 -5.80
N GLY A 436 -42.55 45.03 -6.56
CA GLY A 436 -43.16 44.30 -7.67
C GLY A 436 -44.07 43.14 -7.24
N PRO A 437 -44.34 42.16 -8.12
CA PRO A 437 -45.27 41.06 -7.86
C PRO A 437 -44.80 40.05 -6.85
N GLY A 438 -43.50 40.10 -6.45
CA GLY A 438 -42.89 39.12 -5.57
C GLY A 438 -42.68 37.75 -6.24
N VAL A 439 -42.16 36.81 -5.46
CA VAL A 439 -41.80 35.44 -5.89
C VAL A 439 -42.74 34.43 -5.22
N PRO A 440 -43.44 33.57 -6.00
CA PRO A 440 -44.24 32.49 -5.45
C PRO A 440 -43.36 31.50 -4.65
N GLU A 441 -43.93 30.89 -3.61
CA GLU A 441 -43.20 29.98 -2.73
C GLU A 441 -42.60 28.78 -3.47
N ALA A 442 -43.31 28.23 -4.45
CA ALA A 442 -42.87 27.11 -5.27
C ALA A 442 -41.66 27.42 -6.17
N ASP A 443 -41.38 28.70 -6.44
CA ASP A 443 -40.30 29.12 -7.31
C ASP A 443 -39.06 29.60 -6.54
N ARG A 444 -39.12 29.79 -5.19
CA ARG A 444 -38.07 30.43 -4.39
C ARG A 444 -36.71 29.76 -4.49
N GLU A 445 -36.65 28.44 -4.55
CA GLU A 445 -35.39 27.69 -4.70
C GLU A 445 -34.96 27.64 -6.17
N ARG A 446 -35.91 27.45 -7.07
CA ARG A 446 -35.66 27.26 -8.50
C ARG A 446 -35.17 28.52 -9.23
N ILE A 447 -35.53 29.72 -8.78
CA ILE A 447 -35.10 30.95 -9.44
C ILE A 447 -33.60 31.21 -9.43
N PHE A 448 -32.85 30.50 -8.56
CA PHE A 448 -31.38 30.55 -8.51
C PHE A 448 -30.72 29.49 -9.40
N GLU A 449 -31.52 28.59 -10.01
CA GLU A 449 -31.00 27.61 -10.97
C GLU A 449 -30.71 28.30 -12.30
N ARG A 450 -29.72 27.80 -13.04
CA ARG A 450 -29.35 28.29 -14.36
C ARG A 450 -30.56 28.15 -15.31
N PHE A 451 -30.82 29.17 -16.13
CA PHE A 451 -31.92 29.21 -17.11
C PHE A 451 -33.31 29.06 -16.51
N SER A 452 -33.46 29.19 -15.21
CA SER A 452 -34.75 29.13 -14.55
C SER A 452 -35.52 30.43 -14.75
N ARG A 453 -36.82 30.32 -15.11
CA ARG A 453 -37.76 31.43 -15.24
C ARG A 453 -38.94 31.16 -14.33
N GLY A 454 -39.33 32.13 -13.51
CA GLY A 454 -40.53 32.00 -12.65
C GLY A 454 -41.78 31.75 -13.49
N SER A 455 -42.74 31.02 -12.92
CA SER A 455 -43.96 30.53 -13.59
C SER A 455 -44.89 31.62 -14.21
N GLY A 456 -44.63 32.91 -13.90
CA GLY A 456 -45.44 34.05 -14.38
C GLY A 456 -44.82 34.89 -15.51
N THR A 457 -43.62 34.56 -16.04
CA THR A 457 -42.79 35.49 -16.84
C THR A 457 -42.51 35.05 -18.27
N ARG A 458 -43.40 34.32 -18.93
CA ARG A 458 -43.18 33.81 -20.31
C ARG A 458 -42.85 34.86 -21.37
N ASN A 459 -43.10 36.15 -21.12
CA ASN A 459 -42.98 37.23 -22.12
C ASN A 459 -41.94 38.31 -21.77
N ARG A 460 -41.08 38.11 -20.74
CA ARG A 460 -40.09 39.12 -20.35
C ARG A 460 -38.68 38.72 -20.78
N SER A 461 -37.90 39.71 -21.22
CA SER A 461 -36.53 39.54 -21.74
C SER A 461 -35.56 39.18 -20.62
N GLY A 462 -34.98 37.95 -20.65
CA GLY A 462 -33.90 37.52 -19.76
C GLY A 462 -33.54 36.05 -20.01
N ALA A 463 -32.27 35.69 -19.98
CA ALA A 463 -31.78 34.32 -20.18
C ALA A 463 -31.93 33.43 -18.94
N GLY A 464 -32.39 33.97 -17.79
CA GLY A 464 -32.50 33.23 -16.55
C GLY A 464 -31.12 32.89 -15.89
N LEU A 465 -30.08 33.67 -16.23
CA LEU A 465 -28.70 33.45 -15.70
C LEU A 465 -28.37 34.44 -14.57
N GLY A 466 -29.04 35.61 -14.50
CA GLY A 466 -28.68 36.69 -13.56
C GLY A 466 -28.64 36.25 -12.09
N LEU A 467 -29.67 35.53 -11.58
CA LEU A 467 -29.73 35.09 -10.21
C LEU A 467 -28.74 33.93 -9.95
N ALA A 468 -28.49 33.08 -10.94
CA ALA A 468 -27.42 32.05 -10.83
C ALA A 468 -26.02 32.68 -10.72
N ILE A 469 -25.79 33.80 -11.45
CA ILE A 469 -24.53 34.57 -11.33
C ILE A 469 -24.42 35.21 -9.95
N VAL A 470 -25.49 35.80 -9.42
CA VAL A 470 -25.51 36.35 -8.07
C VAL A 470 -25.13 35.27 -7.05
N ARG A 471 -25.74 34.11 -7.13
CA ARG A 471 -25.46 32.98 -6.25
C ARG A 471 -23.98 32.54 -6.36
N ALA A 472 -23.46 32.35 -7.57
CA ALA A 472 -22.08 31.94 -7.80
C ALA A 472 -21.06 32.96 -7.25
N ILE A 473 -21.31 34.26 -7.40
CA ILE A 473 -20.46 35.32 -6.84
C ILE A 473 -20.45 35.26 -5.32
N VAL A 474 -21.61 35.11 -4.69
CA VAL A 474 -21.74 35.11 -3.23
C VAL A 474 -21.16 33.84 -2.62
N GLU A 475 -21.37 32.68 -3.25
CA GLU A 475 -20.77 31.40 -2.83
C GLU A 475 -19.24 31.44 -2.94
N ALA A 476 -18.69 32.10 -3.99
CA ALA A 476 -17.24 32.29 -4.11
C ALA A 476 -16.65 33.21 -3.01
N HIS A 477 -17.49 34.07 -2.40
CA HIS A 477 -17.13 34.83 -1.19
C HIS A 477 -17.45 34.06 0.11
N HIS A 478 -17.80 32.77 0.04
CA HIS A 478 -18.22 31.94 1.20
C HIS A 478 -19.48 32.47 1.90
N GLY A 479 -20.28 33.27 1.20
CA GLY A 479 -21.56 33.84 1.65
C GLY A 479 -22.77 33.02 1.19
N ARG A 480 -23.94 33.57 1.42
CA ARG A 480 -25.20 33.00 0.95
C ARG A 480 -26.16 34.11 0.48
N VAL A 481 -27.03 33.75 -0.44
CA VAL A 481 -28.13 34.66 -0.88
C VAL A 481 -29.41 34.30 -0.11
N GLU A 482 -30.06 35.30 0.47
CA GLU A 482 -31.33 35.14 1.15
C GLU A 482 -32.43 35.85 0.36
N LEU A 483 -33.62 35.27 0.30
CA LEU A 483 -34.80 35.83 -0.33
C LEU A 483 -35.94 35.99 0.70
N ARG A 484 -36.42 37.23 0.84
CA ARG A 484 -37.64 37.54 1.54
C ARG A 484 -38.63 38.05 0.52
N SER A 485 -39.75 37.34 0.30
CA SER A 485 -40.75 37.76 -0.67
C SER A 485 -42.15 37.36 -0.20
N VAL A 486 -43.08 38.28 -0.46
CA VAL A 486 -44.51 38.07 -0.27
C VAL A 486 -45.19 38.31 -1.60
N PRO A 487 -45.90 37.35 -2.20
CA PRO A 487 -46.61 37.52 -3.43
C PRO A 487 -47.55 38.76 -3.38
N GLY A 488 -47.40 39.63 -4.37
CA GLY A 488 -48.15 40.91 -4.47
C GLY A 488 -47.59 42.05 -3.60
N ARG A 489 -46.49 41.88 -2.87
CA ARG A 489 -45.88 42.91 -2.04
C ARG A 489 -44.39 43.16 -2.33
N GLY A 490 -43.83 42.45 -3.29
CA GLY A 490 -42.45 42.61 -3.70
C GLY A 490 -41.52 41.49 -3.19
N ALA A 491 -40.26 41.68 -3.50
CA ALA A 491 -39.16 40.76 -3.09
C ALA A 491 -37.94 41.55 -2.62
N GLU A 492 -37.21 40.98 -1.64
CA GLU A 492 -35.92 41.47 -1.17
C GLU A 492 -34.91 40.34 -1.27
N PHE A 493 -33.85 40.57 -2.04
CA PHE A 493 -32.72 39.70 -2.19
C PHE A 493 -31.54 40.24 -1.38
N SER A 494 -31.00 39.46 -0.46
CA SER A 494 -29.90 39.85 0.42
C SER A 494 -28.67 38.98 0.18
N LEU A 495 -27.53 39.62 -0.01
CA LEU A 495 -26.22 38.98 -0.06
C LEU A 495 -25.63 38.97 1.34
N VAL A 496 -25.56 37.83 1.99
CA VAL A 496 -24.98 37.67 3.33
C VAL A 496 -23.54 37.23 3.19
N LEU A 497 -22.60 38.07 3.54
CA LEU A 497 -21.17 37.83 3.44
C LEU A 497 -20.59 37.58 4.84
N PRO A 498 -19.81 36.52 5.04
CA PRO A 498 -19.28 36.18 6.34
C PRO A 498 -18.22 37.19 6.81
N PRO A 499 -17.97 37.26 8.14
CA PRO A 499 -16.88 38.05 8.67
C PRO A 499 -15.56 37.51 8.16
N THR A 500 -14.67 38.39 7.80
CA THR A 500 -13.32 38.02 7.39
C THR A 500 -12.40 38.02 8.60
N HIS A 501 -12.15 36.87 9.17
CA HIS A 501 -11.03 36.73 10.11
C HIS A 501 -9.72 36.71 9.32
N PRO A 502 -8.77 37.64 9.58
CA PRO A 502 -7.46 37.67 8.92
C PRO A 502 -6.61 36.43 9.19
N ASP A 503 -6.97 35.58 10.15
CA ASP A 503 -6.17 34.41 10.56
C ASP A 503 -6.45 33.11 9.80
N ARG A 504 -7.55 32.97 9.05
CA ARG A 504 -7.80 31.74 8.26
C ARG A 504 -7.02 31.61 6.96
N ALA A 505 -6.36 32.68 6.51
CA ALA A 505 -5.48 32.64 5.34
C ALA A 505 -4.13 31.96 5.62
N LYS A 506 -3.73 31.77 6.89
CA LYS A 506 -2.45 31.15 7.29
C LYS A 506 -2.51 29.65 7.59
N GLU A 507 -3.68 29.07 7.74
CA GLU A 507 -3.85 27.63 8.03
C GLU A 507 -3.99 26.72 6.79
N ARG A 508 -3.91 27.27 5.58
CA ARG A 508 -4.00 26.50 4.31
C ARG A 508 -2.80 26.69 3.39
N MET A 509 -1.61 27.01 3.95
CA MET A 509 -0.34 26.93 3.21
C MET A 509 0.48 25.74 3.68
#